data_675eab7825a42ba1502a822a82d20787
#
_entry.id   675eab7825a42ba1502a822a82d20787
#
_cell.length_a   1.000
_cell.length_b   1.000
_cell.length_c   1.000
_cell.angle_alpha   90.00
_cell.angle_beta   90.00
_cell.angle_gamma   90.00
#
_symmetry.space_group_name_H-M   'P 1'
#
loop_
_entity.id
_entity.type
_entity.pdbx_description
1 polymer ?
#
loop_
_entity_poly.entity_id
_entity_poly.type
_entity_poly.pdbx_seq_one_letter_code
_entity_poly.pdbx_strand_id
1 'polypeptide(L)'
;MARGNTILCLRDQETGAETYECMIFALRKFTGGMGDEDEQQPEDNKVWTDYFLKPLDSTAKVICTRKANGEAAHLAIRFIENKFVLCVGSKNVHMLICDKSDIDKYSDGRFQVARAVAAAILNVINDLSEESVEFLCNFMHHLRLTAVFEILNPCTQHVEDLSHLERSELRFISWTSSYEDRKNNAHSYCAVNPQVGIDLAQKIGFKTVRYDIIQPTEVDERMDKIRHDYGYEGEVLYFLDSDENVIGLLKKKTAWYVVARAIREQVANALNDWNKSGSSKYDHAAREERLVKRLKAIKQWLDLSESSLSAWIEIGKGFLAYVIKLAEKSAKDNQVSVESEKCDGVSQKAFSNGDIELRNKFPQHWKTFLQQHQKSDRIMW
;
A
#
# COMPACT_ATOMS: atom_id res chain seq x y z
N MET A 1 18.12 -3.30 -1.58
CA MET A 1 17.59 -3.84 -2.86
C MET A 1 16.12 -3.41 -2.95
N ALA A 2 15.69 -2.84 -4.07
CA ALA A 2 14.28 -2.52 -4.27
C ALA A 2 13.44 -3.80 -4.26
N ARG A 3 12.30 -3.78 -3.58
CA ARG A 3 11.36 -4.90 -3.58
C ARG A 3 10.47 -4.81 -4.82
N GLY A 4 10.29 -5.91 -5.53
CA GLY A 4 9.43 -5.98 -6.71
C GLY A 4 10.18 -5.89 -8.04
N ASN A 5 11.51 -5.94 -8.06
CA ASN A 5 12.25 -6.06 -9.31
C ASN A 5 12.01 -7.43 -9.95
N THR A 6 11.85 -7.42 -11.28
CA THR A 6 11.65 -8.64 -12.08
C THR A 6 12.58 -8.66 -13.25
N ILE A 7 13.29 -9.78 -13.41
CA ILE A 7 14.17 -10.04 -14.54
C ILE A 7 13.42 -10.90 -15.55
N LEU A 8 13.37 -10.45 -16.79
CA LEU A 8 12.92 -11.21 -17.94
C LEU A 8 14.12 -11.97 -18.51
N CYS A 9 13.97 -13.26 -18.70
CA CYS A 9 14.91 -14.11 -19.45
C CYS A 9 14.25 -14.49 -20.78
N LEU A 10 14.87 -14.12 -21.89
CA LEU A 10 14.48 -14.53 -23.22
C LEU A 10 15.50 -15.55 -23.73
N ARG A 11 15.02 -16.72 -24.17
CA ARG A 11 15.85 -17.77 -24.74
C ARG A 11 15.54 -17.90 -26.22
N ASP A 12 16.55 -17.66 -27.03
CA ASP A 12 16.48 -17.95 -28.48
C ASP A 12 16.29 -19.45 -28.73
N GLN A 13 15.29 -19.81 -29.51
CA GLN A 13 14.95 -21.23 -29.74
C GLN A 13 15.92 -21.94 -30.67
N GLU A 14 16.57 -21.23 -31.59
CA GLU A 14 17.49 -21.79 -32.56
C GLU A 14 18.90 -21.96 -31.99
N THR A 15 19.39 -20.91 -31.32
CA THR A 15 20.76 -20.88 -30.80
C THR A 15 20.88 -21.32 -29.34
N GLY A 16 19.76 -21.32 -28.59
CA GLY A 16 19.73 -21.55 -27.14
C GLY A 16 20.32 -20.40 -26.33
N ALA A 17 20.71 -19.31 -26.97
CA ALA A 17 21.26 -18.13 -26.29
C ALA A 17 20.22 -17.47 -25.39
N GLU A 18 20.66 -17.04 -24.20
CA GLU A 18 19.81 -16.37 -23.22
C GLU A 18 20.18 -14.90 -23.10
N THR A 19 19.16 -14.04 -23.10
CA THR A 19 19.29 -12.62 -22.81
C THR A 19 18.46 -12.24 -21.60
N TYR A 20 18.99 -11.36 -20.77
CA TYR A 20 18.38 -10.94 -19.51
C TYR A 20 18.12 -9.46 -19.51
N GLU A 21 16.90 -9.06 -19.12
CA GLU A 21 16.51 -7.67 -18.98
C GLU A 21 15.78 -7.44 -17.65
N CYS A 22 16.07 -6.34 -16.98
CA CYS A 22 15.24 -5.91 -15.85
C CYS A 22 13.91 -5.35 -16.40
N MET A 23 12.86 -6.16 -16.35
CA MET A 23 11.54 -5.80 -16.90
C MET A 23 10.79 -4.86 -15.98
N ILE A 24 10.78 -5.16 -14.67
CA ILE A 24 10.23 -4.27 -13.63
C ILE A 24 11.37 -3.76 -12.76
N PHE A 25 11.47 -2.46 -12.64
CA PHE A 25 12.35 -1.77 -11.70
C PHE A 25 11.49 -0.99 -10.72
N ALA A 26 11.23 -1.57 -9.54
CA ALA A 26 10.35 -0.97 -8.55
C ALA A 26 10.98 0.26 -7.88
N LEU A 27 10.12 1.18 -7.48
CA LEU A 27 10.53 2.34 -6.69
C LEU A 27 11.18 1.89 -5.36
N ARG A 28 12.26 2.55 -4.97
CA ARG A 28 12.93 2.27 -3.69
C ARG A 28 12.00 2.56 -2.51
N LYS A 29 12.31 1.95 -1.37
CA LYS A 29 11.61 2.25 -0.11
C LYS A 29 11.76 3.75 0.17
N PHE A 30 10.64 4.39 0.53
CA PHE A 30 10.58 5.84 0.74
C PHE A 30 11.44 6.33 1.92
N THR A 31 11.63 5.57 2.92
CA THR A 31 12.56 5.79 4.01
C THR A 31 13.50 4.61 4.03
N GLY A 32 14.74 4.80 4.10
CA GLY A 32 15.85 3.87 3.98
C GLY A 32 15.71 2.45 4.52
N GLY A 33 16.48 2.06 5.52
CA GLY A 33 16.64 0.70 5.99
C GLY A 33 15.76 0.27 7.16
N MET A 34 16.25 -0.64 7.98
CA MET A 34 15.62 -1.01 9.25
C MET A 34 15.84 0.07 10.30
N GLY A 35 14.81 0.33 11.11
CA GLY A 35 14.88 1.28 12.21
C GLY A 35 14.61 2.73 11.84
N ASP A 36 14.36 3.02 10.57
CA ASP A 36 14.02 4.35 10.05
C ASP A 36 12.51 4.52 9.77
N GLU A 37 11.69 3.64 10.31
CA GLU A 37 10.25 3.75 10.19
C GLU A 37 9.76 4.99 10.94
N ASP A 38 8.97 5.82 10.27
CA ASP A 38 8.43 7.08 10.77
C ASP A 38 7.77 6.97 12.16
N GLU A 39 7.11 5.84 12.43
CA GLU A 39 6.47 5.54 13.71
C GLU A 39 7.39 4.93 14.77
N GLN A 40 8.69 4.86 14.54
CA GLN A 40 9.69 4.23 15.43
C GLN A 40 10.90 5.13 15.71
N GLN A 41 10.84 6.37 15.26
CA GLN A 41 11.91 7.35 15.44
C GLN A 41 11.38 8.60 16.12
N PRO A 42 12.18 9.26 16.97
CA PRO A 42 11.86 10.60 17.46
C PRO A 42 11.59 11.57 16.31
N GLU A 43 10.70 12.54 16.52
CA GLU A 43 10.30 13.50 15.49
C GLU A 43 11.45 14.33 14.92
N ASP A 44 12.46 14.62 15.74
CA ASP A 44 13.65 15.38 15.36
C ASP A 44 14.73 14.54 14.67
N ASN A 45 14.53 13.22 14.56
CA ASN A 45 15.52 12.33 13.97
C ASN A 45 15.51 12.45 12.43
N LYS A 46 16.67 12.90 11.89
CA LYS A 46 16.91 13.05 10.45
C LYS A 46 17.67 11.89 9.81
N VAL A 47 17.68 10.70 10.42
CA VAL A 47 18.35 9.48 9.88
C VAL A 47 17.90 9.14 8.45
N TRP A 48 16.69 9.57 8.05
CA TRP A 48 16.21 9.40 6.68
C TRP A 48 17.06 10.11 5.62
N THR A 49 17.85 11.14 5.99
CA THR A 49 18.77 11.84 5.08
C THR A 49 20.00 11.00 4.70
N ASP A 50 20.37 9.99 5.52
CA ASP A 50 21.49 9.08 5.22
C ASP A 50 21.26 8.24 3.95
N TYR A 51 20.00 8.17 3.50
CA TYR A 51 19.60 7.44 2.30
C TYR A 51 19.45 8.30 1.06
N PHE A 52 19.79 9.59 1.17
CA PHE A 52 19.78 10.50 0.04
C PHE A 52 20.98 10.25 -0.89
N LEU A 53 20.79 10.50 -2.19
CA LEU A 53 21.85 10.41 -3.21
C LEU A 53 22.82 11.57 -3.13
N LYS A 54 22.37 12.72 -2.63
CA LYS A 54 23.11 13.95 -2.40
C LYS A 54 22.76 14.53 -1.03
N PRO A 55 23.61 15.37 -0.44
CA PRO A 55 23.27 16.06 0.82
C PRO A 55 21.95 16.82 0.74
N LEU A 56 21.23 16.92 1.86
CA LEU A 56 19.95 17.61 1.95
C LEU A 56 20.02 19.07 1.42
N ASP A 57 21.13 19.75 1.68
CA ASP A 57 21.36 21.13 1.23
C ASP A 57 21.39 21.28 -0.30
N SER A 58 21.54 20.17 -1.03
CA SER A 58 21.44 20.15 -2.50
C SER A 58 20.00 20.19 -2.99
N THR A 59 19.01 20.21 -2.11
CA THR A 59 17.60 20.24 -2.47
C THR A 59 17.20 21.62 -2.96
N ALA A 60 16.68 21.72 -4.19
CA ALA A 60 16.16 22.95 -4.79
C ALA A 60 14.64 23.10 -4.61
N LYS A 61 13.89 21.98 -4.59
CA LYS A 61 12.43 21.95 -4.35
C LYS A 61 11.99 20.61 -3.82
N VAL A 62 10.80 20.56 -3.22
CA VAL A 62 10.19 19.32 -2.73
C VAL A 62 8.80 19.16 -3.31
N ILE A 63 8.52 17.98 -3.85
CA ILE A 63 7.19 17.61 -4.35
C ILE A 63 6.56 16.68 -3.29
N CYS A 64 5.43 17.10 -2.73
CA CYS A 64 4.68 16.36 -1.74
C CYS A 64 3.50 15.67 -2.42
N THR A 65 3.45 14.35 -2.39
CA THR A 65 2.33 13.59 -2.97
C THR A 65 1.50 12.96 -1.87
N ARG A 66 0.17 12.96 -2.03
CA ARG A 66 -0.70 12.21 -1.12
C ARG A 66 -0.38 10.73 -1.21
N LYS A 67 -0.05 10.10 -0.08
CA LYS A 67 0.21 8.67 -0.02
C LYS A 67 -1.11 7.90 -0.11
N ALA A 68 -1.30 7.18 -1.21
CA ALA A 68 -2.43 6.29 -1.39
C ALA A 68 -2.31 5.06 -0.45
N ASN A 69 -3.43 4.64 0.13
CA ASN A 69 -3.48 3.57 1.13
C ASN A 69 -4.03 2.26 0.53
N GLY A 70 -3.21 1.59 -0.23
CA GLY A 70 -3.51 0.31 -0.90
C GLY A 70 -2.32 -0.62 -0.93
N GLU A 71 -2.15 -1.32 -2.04
CA GLU A 71 -1.01 -2.19 -2.30
C GLU A 71 -0.23 -1.73 -3.54
N ALA A 72 1.09 -1.89 -3.51
CA ALA A 72 1.94 -1.53 -4.64
C ALA A 72 1.59 -2.35 -5.89
N ALA A 73 1.50 -1.67 -7.02
CA ALA A 73 1.22 -2.24 -8.33
C ALA A 73 2.21 -1.72 -9.37
N HIS A 74 2.62 -2.60 -10.28
CA HIS A 74 3.62 -2.30 -11.29
C HIS A 74 3.12 -2.70 -12.68
N LEU A 75 3.53 -1.92 -13.68
CA LEU A 75 3.35 -2.22 -15.10
C LEU A 75 4.65 -1.92 -15.84
N ALA A 76 5.11 -2.84 -16.66
CA ALA A 76 6.08 -2.60 -17.71
C ALA A 76 5.58 -3.20 -19.02
N ILE A 77 5.95 -2.60 -20.15
CA ILE A 77 5.54 -3.04 -21.47
C ILE A 77 6.78 -3.22 -22.34
N ARG A 78 6.87 -4.35 -23.05
CA ARG A 78 7.93 -4.62 -24.01
C ARG A 78 7.35 -5.18 -25.30
N PHE A 79 7.97 -4.84 -26.41
CA PHE A 79 7.67 -5.41 -27.71
C PHE A 79 8.54 -6.64 -27.91
N ILE A 80 7.92 -7.82 -27.95
CA ILE A 80 8.58 -9.13 -28.03
C ILE A 80 7.84 -9.96 -29.08
N GLU A 81 8.56 -10.57 -30.03
CA GLU A 81 7.97 -11.42 -31.08
C GLU A 81 6.74 -10.79 -31.75
N ASN A 82 6.91 -9.54 -32.22
CA ASN A 82 5.91 -8.77 -32.95
C ASN A 82 4.61 -8.45 -32.16
N LYS A 83 4.64 -8.48 -30.83
CA LYS A 83 3.51 -8.11 -29.97
C LYS A 83 3.98 -7.38 -28.71
N PHE A 84 3.12 -6.55 -28.15
CA PHE A 84 3.34 -5.98 -26.83
C PHE A 84 3.00 -6.99 -25.74
N VAL A 85 3.97 -7.23 -24.86
CA VAL A 85 3.85 -8.07 -23.67
C VAL A 85 3.88 -7.16 -22.44
N LEU A 86 2.89 -7.32 -21.57
CA LEU A 86 2.79 -6.60 -20.32
C LEU A 86 3.35 -7.46 -19.20
N CYS A 87 4.25 -6.89 -18.41
CA CYS A 87 4.63 -7.43 -17.12
C CYS A 87 3.89 -6.64 -16.04
N VAL A 88 2.99 -7.30 -15.34
CA VAL A 88 2.10 -6.68 -14.38
C VAL A 88 2.11 -7.43 -13.05
N GLY A 89 1.94 -6.74 -11.95
CA GLY A 89 1.82 -7.42 -10.67
C GLY A 89 1.96 -6.50 -9.47
N SER A 90 2.10 -7.18 -8.33
CA SER A 90 2.25 -6.54 -7.02
C SER A 90 3.72 -6.42 -6.62
N LYS A 91 3.97 -5.93 -5.43
CA LYS A 91 5.31 -5.81 -4.83
C LYS A 91 6.13 -7.11 -4.87
N ASN A 92 5.50 -8.28 -4.80
CA ASN A 92 6.20 -9.56 -4.60
C ASN A 92 6.08 -10.51 -5.79
N VAL A 93 5.08 -10.32 -6.64
CA VAL A 93 4.75 -11.28 -7.71
C VAL A 93 4.32 -10.53 -8.96
N HIS A 94 4.90 -10.89 -10.11
CA HIS A 94 4.56 -10.36 -11.42
C HIS A 94 4.18 -11.49 -12.38
N MET A 95 3.39 -11.13 -13.38
CA MET A 95 2.89 -12.01 -14.44
C MET A 95 3.19 -11.37 -15.80
N LEU A 96 3.43 -12.21 -16.80
CA LEU A 96 3.50 -11.81 -18.20
C LEU A 96 2.13 -12.07 -18.84
N ILE A 97 1.53 -11.07 -19.43
CA ILE A 97 0.23 -11.16 -20.08
C ILE A 97 0.22 -10.40 -21.40
N CYS A 98 -0.54 -10.87 -22.37
CA CYS A 98 -0.87 -10.16 -23.59
C CYS A 98 -2.34 -9.72 -23.59
N ASP A 99 -3.20 -10.51 -22.97
CA ASP A 99 -4.63 -10.28 -22.89
C ASP A 99 -5.22 -10.83 -21.57
N LYS A 100 -6.54 -10.70 -21.43
CA LYS A 100 -7.26 -11.09 -20.21
C LYS A 100 -7.21 -12.60 -19.96
N SER A 101 -7.15 -13.43 -21.02
CA SER A 101 -7.14 -14.90 -20.87
C SER A 101 -5.84 -15.42 -20.24
N ASP A 102 -4.76 -14.65 -20.36
CA ASP A 102 -3.49 -14.99 -19.75
C ASP A 102 -3.54 -14.93 -18.21
N ILE A 103 -4.41 -14.10 -17.63
CA ILE A 103 -4.56 -13.98 -16.17
C ILE A 103 -4.97 -15.32 -15.55
N ASP A 104 -5.83 -16.08 -16.22
CA ASP A 104 -6.36 -17.34 -15.70
C ASP A 104 -5.31 -18.45 -15.65
N LYS A 105 -4.20 -18.32 -16.40
CA LYS A 105 -3.04 -19.24 -16.36
C LYS A 105 -2.30 -19.18 -15.02
N TYR A 106 -2.47 -18.11 -14.24
CA TYR A 106 -1.84 -17.87 -12.93
C TYR A 106 -2.80 -18.17 -11.78
N SER A 107 -3.22 -19.45 -11.63
CA SER A 107 -4.28 -19.86 -10.68
C SER A 107 -3.84 -20.00 -9.23
N ASP A 108 -2.53 -20.12 -8.94
CA ASP A 108 -1.98 -20.25 -7.59
C ASP A 108 -2.35 -19.02 -6.71
N GLY A 109 -2.68 -19.27 -5.45
CA GLY A 109 -3.08 -18.24 -4.49
C GLY A 109 -2.06 -17.11 -4.29
N ARG A 110 -0.76 -17.38 -4.51
CA ARG A 110 0.29 -16.35 -4.46
C ARG A 110 0.09 -15.23 -5.49
N PHE A 111 -0.63 -15.48 -6.59
CA PHE A 111 -0.92 -14.51 -7.64
C PHE A 111 -2.19 -13.68 -7.37
N GLN A 112 -2.90 -13.89 -6.27
CA GLN A 112 -4.18 -13.24 -5.99
C GLN A 112 -4.12 -11.70 -6.18
N VAL A 113 -3.15 -11.03 -5.56
CA VAL A 113 -2.97 -9.58 -5.69
C VAL A 113 -2.51 -9.21 -7.11
N ALA A 114 -1.57 -9.97 -7.68
CA ALA A 114 -1.09 -9.72 -9.04
C ALA A 114 -2.20 -9.84 -10.09
N ARG A 115 -3.13 -10.79 -9.94
CA ARG A 115 -4.32 -10.91 -10.80
C ARG A 115 -5.25 -9.71 -10.67
N ALA A 116 -5.47 -9.23 -9.46
CA ALA A 116 -6.26 -8.01 -9.25
C ALA A 116 -5.62 -6.79 -9.91
N VAL A 117 -4.30 -6.64 -9.80
CA VAL A 117 -3.54 -5.59 -10.49
C VAL A 117 -3.66 -5.74 -12.01
N ALA A 118 -3.46 -6.95 -12.55
CA ALA A 118 -3.56 -7.21 -13.99
C ALA A 118 -4.95 -6.86 -14.54
N ALA A 119 -6.02 -7.27 -13.85
CA ALA A 119 -7.37 -6.94 -14.23
C ALA A 119 -7.63 -5.42 -14.20
N ALA A 120 -7.14 -4.74 -13.16
CA ALA A 120 -7.28 -3.28 -13.05
C ALA A 120 -6.51 -2.54 -14.16
N ILE A 121 -5.29 -2.99 -14.49
CA ILE A 121 -4.47 -2.42 -15.58
C ILE A 121 -5.15 -2.62 -16.94
N LEU A 122 -5.62 -3.83 -17.24
CA LEU A 122 -6.32 -4.09 -18.50
C LEU A 122 -7.61 -3.28 -18.62
N ASN A 123 -8.37 -3.11 -17.54
CA ASN A 123 -9.53 -2.23 -17.55
C ASN A 123 -9.15 -0.78 -17.90
N VAL A 124 -8.07 -0.25 -17.28
CA VAL A 124 -7.61 1.10 -17.61
C VAL A 124 -7.15 1.20 -19.05
N ILE A 125 -6.36 0.25 -19.55
CA ILE A 125 -5.89 0.24 -20.96
C ILE A 125 -7.07 0.19 -21.93
N ASN A 126 -8.10 -0.61 -21.64
CA ASN A 126 -9.31 -0.69 -22.46
C ASN A 126 -10.14 0.60 -22.44
N ASP A 127 -10.05 1.40 -21.38
CA ASP A 127 -10.74 2.70 -21.26
C ASP A 127 -9.95 3.85 -21.95
N LEU A 128 -8.68 3.62 -22.38
CA LEU A 128 -7.87 4.60 -23.09
C LEU A 128 -8.22 4.67 -24.59
N SER A 129 -7.92 5.81 -25.24
CA SER A 129 -7.95 5.90 -26.70
C SER A 129 -6.83 5.06 -27.34
N GLU A 130 -7.05 4.61 -28.57
CA GLU A 130 -6.02 3.87 -29.33
C GLU A 130 -4.69 4.62 -29.41
N GLU A 131 -4.75 5.93 -29.64
CA GLU A 131 -3.57 6.81 -29.66
C GLU A 131 -2.83 6.81 -28.31
N SER A 132 -3.56 6.88 -27.19
CA SER A 132 -2.97 6.81 -25.84
C SER A 132 -2.34 5.45 -25.56
N VAL A 133 -2.95 4.37 -26.01
CA VAL A 133 -2.42 3.01 -25.86
C VAL A 133 -1.14 2.85 -26.69
N GLU A 134 -1.15 3.27 -27.94
CA GLU A 134 0.03 3.23 -28.81
C GLU A 134 1.18 4.05 -28.22
N PHE A 135 0.90 5.29 -27.79
CA PHE A 135 1.88 6.13 -27.12
C PHE A 135 2.45 5.46 -25.88
N LEU A 136 1.59 4.95 -24.98
CA LEU A 136 1.99 4.29 -23.74
C LEU A 136 2.91 3.10 -24.02
N CYS A 137 2.53 2.24 -24.94
CA CYS A 137 3.28 1.04 -25.31
C CYS A 137 4.68 1.40 -25.83
N ASN A 138 4.75 2.33 -26.78
CA ASN A 138 6.00 2.78 -27.35
C ASN A 138 6.87 3.52 -26.32
N PHE A 139 6.29 4.41 -25.53
CA PHE A 139 6.97 5.17 -24.47
C PHE A 139 7.63 4.23 -23.46
N MET A 140 6.87 3.25 -22.96
CA MET A 140 7.38 2.31 -21.95
C MET A 140 8.39 1.32 -22.55
N HIS A 141 8.20 0.91 -23.81
CA HIS A 141 9.12 0.01 -24.48
C HIS A 141 10.48 0.67 -24.74
N HIS A 142 10.47 1.83 -25.36
CA HIS A 142 11.72 2.49 -25.80
C HIS A 142 12.54 3.03 -24.62
N LEU A 143 11.89 3.59 -23.62
CA LEU A 143 12.57 4.14 -22.44
C LEU A 143 12.75 3.13 -21.30
N ARG A 144 12.37 1.86 -21.51
CA ARG A 144 12.51 0.79 -20.52
C ARG A 144 11.87 1.12 -19.17
N LEU A 145 10.72 1.80 -19.21
CA LEU A 145 10.05 2.29 -18.02
C LEU A 145 9.24 1.22 -17.30
N THR A 146 9.12 1.43 -16.00
CA THR A 146 8.12 0.83 -15.14
C THR A 146 7.19 1.92 -14.63
N ALA A 147 5.90 1.77 -14.85
CA ALA A 147 4.89 2.58 -14.19
C ALA A 147 4.59 1.98 -12.81
N VAL A 148 4.73 2.80 -11.78
CA VAL A 148 4.46 2.45 -10.39
C VAL A 148 3.12 3.03 -9.98
N PHE A 149 2.26 2.18 -9.41
CA PHE A 149 0.93 2.54 -8.93
C PHE A 149 0.71 2.04 -7.51
N GLU A 150 -0.34 2.55 -6.88
CA GLU A 150 -1.02 1.91 -5.77
C GLU A 150 -2.38 1.40 -6.25
N ILE A 151 -2.70 0.12 -6.01
CA ILE A 151 -4.05 -0.41 -6.24
C ILE A 151 -4.89 -0.21 -4.98
N LEU A 152 -5.98 0.53 -5.13
CA LEU A 152 -7.00 0.75 -4.11
C LEU A 152 -8.10 -0.28 -4.34
N ASN A 153 -8.24 -1.24 -3.42
CA ASN A 153 -9.20 -2.32 -3.57
C ASN A 153 -10.25 -2.25 -2.44
N PRO A 154 -11.53 -2.02 -2.75
CA PRO A 154 -12.59 -1.96 -1.74
C PRO A 154 -12.82 -3.28 -1.00
N CYS A 155 -12.36 -4.41 -1.55
CA CYS A 155 -12.45 -5.72 -0.91
C CYS A 155 -11.29 -6.02 0.05
N THR A 156 -10.16 -5.29 -0.05
CA THR A 156 -8.95 -5.50 0.79
C THR A 156 -8.43 -4.16 1.31
N GLN A 157 -9.21 -3.54 2.19
CA GLN A 157 -8.91 -2.21 2.71
C GLN A 157 -7.94 -2.26 3.89
N HIS A 158 -7.12 -1.21 4.04
CA HIS A 158 -6.21 -1.08 5.17
C HIS A 158 -6.84 -0.28 6.32
N VAL A 159 -6.69 1.05 6.30
CA VAL A 159 -7.20 1.95 7.34
C VAL A 159 -8.15 3.00 6.73
N GLU A 160 -7.82 3.50 5.53
CA GLU A 160 -8.70 4.42 4.81
C GLU A 160 -9.94 3.70 4.28
N ASP A 161 -11.10 4.37 4.36
CA ASP A 161 -12.37 3.84 3.86
C ASP A 161 -12.44 3.97 2.33
N LEU A 162 -12.38 2.84 1.64
CA LEU A 162 -12.48 2.72 0.19
C LEU A 162 -13.87 2.23 -0.27
N SER A 163 -14.87 2.21 0.62
CA SER A 163 -16.22 1.73 0.31
C SER A 163 -16.95 2.56 -0.76
N HIS A 164 -16.45 3.76 -1.04
CA HIS A 164 -16.95 4.62 -2.12
C HIS A 164 -16.53 4.16 -3.52
N LEU A 165 -15.58 3.23 -3.62
CA LEU A 165 -15.12 2.66 -4.88
C LEU A 165 -15.99 1.45 -5.27
N GLU A 166 -16.52 1.44 -6.48
CA GLU A 166 -17.28 0.31 -7.03
C GLU A 166 -16.38 -0.85 -7.44
N ARG A 167 -15.16 -0.56 -7.85
CA ARG A 167 -14.14 -1.53 -8.29
C ARG A 167 -12.74 -1.10 -7.85
N SER A 168 -11.79 -2.01 -7.97
CA SER A 168 -10.36 -1.68 -7.74
C SER A 168 -9.91 -0.57 -8.67
N GLU A 169 -9.17 0.39 -8.13
CA GLU A 169 -8.70 1.57 -8.82
C GLU A 169 -7.19 1.71 -8.70
N LEU A 170 -6.52 2.06 -9.79
CA LEU A 170 -5.09 2.33 -9.81
C LEU A 170 -4.84 3.84 -9.62
N ARG A 171 -3.89 4.18 -8.76
CA ARG A 171 -3.35 5.54 -8.59
C ARG A 171 -1.90 5.54 -9.03
N PHE A 172 -1.63 6.22 -10.13
CA PHE A 172 -0.25 6.37 -10.61
C PHE A 172 0.57 7.21 -9.64
N ILE A 173 1.81 6.77 -9.40
CA ILE A 173 2.75 7.38 -8.45
C ILE A 173 3.96 7.93 -9.17
N SER A 174 4.67 7.10 -9.98
CA SER A 174 5.95 7.48 -10.55
C SER A 174 6.35 6.58 -11.72
N TRP A 175 7.26 7.09 -12.55
CA TRP A 175 8.01 6.31 -13.53
C TRP A 175 9.39 5.98 -12.99
N THR A 176 9.78 4.70 -13.10
CA THR A 176 11.10 4.22 -12.75
C THR A 176 11.73 3.48 -13.92
N SER A 177 13.04 3.36 -13.94
CA SER A 177 13.76 2.63 -14.99
C SER A 177 15.00 1.96 -14.41
N SER A 178 15.33 0.79 -14.93
CA SER A 178 16.64 0.16 -14.74
C SER A 178 17.68 0.64 -15.72
N TYR A 179 17.23 1.36 -16.76
CA TYR A 179 18.12 1.95 -17.74
C TYR A 179 18.78 3.16 -17.09
N GLU A 180 19.79 2.87 -16.34
CA GLU A 180 20.76 3.85 -15.88
C GLU A 180 21.90 3.81 -16.87
N ASP A 181 22.36 4.97 -17.25
CA ASP A 181 23.75 5.10 -17.66
C ASP A 181 24.60 4.84 -16.42
N ARG A 182 24.73 3.53 -16.08
CA ARG A 182 25.41 3.04 -14.89
C ARG A 182 26.88 3.48 -14.83
N LYS A 183 27.42 4.00 -15.92
CA LYS A 183 28.75 4.58 -15.99
C LYS A 183 28.85 5.91 -15.25
N ASN A 184 27.71 6.61 -15.01
CA ASN A 184 27.69 7.96 -14.47
C ASN A 184 27.03 8.10 -13.09
N ASN A 185 26.87 7.03 -12.30
CA ASN A 185 26.22 7.00 -10.99
C ASN A 185 24.68 7.31 -11.04
N ALA A 186 23.91 6.59 -10.25
CA ALA A 186 22.49 6.86 -10.09
C ALA A 186 22.27 8.27 -9.53
N HIS A 187 21.77 9.19 -10.35
CA HIS A 187 21.55 10.57 -9.95
C HIS A 187 20.11 10.84 -9.47
N SER A 188 19.18 9.91 -9.72
CA SER A 188 17.78 10.09 -9.38
C SER A 188 17.09 8.78 -8.97
N TYR A 189 16.14 8.85 -8.05
CA TYR A 189 15.29 7.72 -7.66
C TYR A 189 14.12 7.47 -8.63
N CYS A 190 13.78 8.45 -9.46
CA CYS A 190 12.73 8.36 -10.47
C CYS A 190 13.34 8.55 -11.86
N ALA A 191 12.81 7.87 -12.86
CA ALA A 191 13.22 8.03 -14.25
C ALA A 191 12.74 9.34 -14.86
N VAL A 192 11.66 9.90 -14.33
CA VAL A 192 11.05 11.16 -14.74
C VAL A 192 10.78 11.98 -13.48
N ASN A 193 11.00 13.29 -13.54
CA ASN A 193 10.58 14.19 -12.47
C ASN A 193 9.12 13.90 -12.06
N PRO A 194 8.81 13.74 -10.76
CA PRO A 194 7.48 13.31 -10.30
C PRO A 194 6.33 14.19 -10.78
N GLN A 195 6.51 15.52 -10.82
CA GLN A 195 5.49 16.44 -11.35
C GLN A 195 5.21 16.15 -12.81
N VAL A 196 6.26 16.16 -13.65
CA VAL A 196 6.15 15.91 -15.10
C VAL A 196 5.58 14.51 -15.35
N GLY A 197 6.02 13.52 -14.56
CA GLY A 197 5.56 12.14 -14.69
C GLY A 197 4.09 11.96 -14.32
N ILE A 198 3.60 12.63 -13.28
CA ILE A 198 2.19 12.63 -12.86
C ILE A 198 1.33 13.32 -13.91
N ASP A 199 1.76 14.51 -14.40
CA ASP A 199 1.02 15.27 -15.42
C ASP A 199 0.94 14.49 -16.74
N LEU A 200 2.02 13.81 -17.14
CA LEU A 200 2.03 12.94 -18.32
C LEU A 200 1.08 11.75 -18.15
N ALA A 201 1.15 11.07 -17.00
CA ALA A 201 0.28 9.93 -16.68
C ALA A 201 -1.21 10.34 -16.72
N GLN A 202 -1.53 11.54 -16.22
CA GLN A 202 -2.87 12.09 -16.28
C GLN A 202 -3.32 12.38 -17.73
N LYS A 203 -2.43 12.91 -18.57
CA LYS A 203 -2.70 13.14 -20.01
C LYS A 203 -2.91 11.84 -20.78
N ILE A 204 -2.20 10.78 -20.43
CA ILE A 204 -2.42 9.43 -20.98
C ILE A 204 -3.82 8.91 -20.60
N GLY A 205 -4.37 9.29 -19.44
CA GLY A 205 -5.68 8.88 -18.94
C GLY A 205 -5.62 8.08 -17.64
N PHE A 206 -4.45 7.98 -16.99
CA PHE A 206 -4.37 7.35 -15.66
C PHE A 206 -4.93 8.26 -14.57
N LYS A 207 -5.59 7.68 -13.59
CA LYS A 207 -5.82 8.37 -12.32
C LYS A 207 -4.50 8.45 -11.55
N THR A 208 -4.20 9.62 -10.99
CA THR A 208 -2.92 9.91 -10.35
C THR A 208 -3.07 10.27 -8.88
N VAL A 209 -1.98 10.23 -8.12
CA VAL A 209 -1.92 10.86 -6.80
C VAL A 209 -1.93 12.39 -6.97
N ARG A 210 -2.48 13.11 -5.98
CA ARG A 210 -2.39 14.57 -5.92
C ARG A 210 -1.02 14.97 -5.42
N TYR A 211 -0.53 16.12 -5.86
CA TYR A 211 0.74 16.66 -5.39
C TYR A 211 0.66 18.18 -5.15
N ASP A 212 1.55 18.65 -4.27
CA ASP A 212 1.88 20.05 -4.03
C ASP A 212 3.39 20.22 -4.19
N ILE A 213 3.83 21.45 -4.45
CA ILE A 213 5.25 21.82 -4.51
C ILE A 213 5.53 22.81 -3.41
N ILE A 214 6.60 22.56 -2.64
CA ILE A 214 7.04 23.44 -1.56
C ILE A 214 8.53 23.75 -1.68
N GLN A 215 8.97 24.81 -1.00
CA GLN A 215 10.37 25.14 -0.87
C GLN A 215 11.06 24.25 0.17
N PRO A 216 12.37 24.00 0.09
CA PRO A 216 13.09 23.22 1.09
C PRO A 216 12.96 23.78 2.52
N THR A 217 12.79 25.08 2.66
CA THR A 217 12.61 25.75 3.95
C THR A 217 11.25 25.48 4.60
N GLU A 218 10.27 24.97 3.85
CA GLU A 218 8.90 24.68 4.33
C GLU A 218 8.74 23.21 4.74
N VAL A 219 9.80 22.37 4.61
CA VAL A 219 9.72 20.93 4.83
C VAL A 219 9.32 20.57 6.26
N ASP A 220 9.94 21.21 7.25
CA ASP A 220 9.67 20.91 8.66
C ASP A 220 8.22 21.30 9.03
N GLU A 221 7.73 22.46 8.57
CA GLU A 221 6.33 22.87 8.74
C GLU A 221 5.36 21.92 8.02
N ARG A 222 5.70 21.48 6.79
CA ARG A 222 4.88 20.51 6.07
C ARG A 222 4.83 19.16 6.79
N MET A 223 5.94 18.67 7.32
CA MET A 223 5.99 17.42 8.07
C MET A 223 5.15 17.50 9.35
N ASP A 224 5.22 18.61 10.07
CA ASP A 224 4.39 18.87 11.24
C ASP A 224 2.90 18.89 10.88
N LYS A 225 2.53 19.62 9.83
CA LYS A 225 1.16 19.63 9.31
C LYS A 225 0.65 18.24 8.96
N ILE A 226 1.43 17.43 8.26
CA ILE A 226 1.06 16.05 7.92
C ILE A 226 0.84 15.24 9.21
N ARG A 227 1.72 15.39 10.20
CA ARG A 227 1.63 14.65 11.46
C ARG A 227 0.30 14.92 12.18
N HIS A 228 -0.18 16.13 12.16
CA HIS A 228 -1.40 16.58 12.83
C HIS A 228 -2.67 16.46 11.97
N ASP A 229 -2.55 16.03 10.71
CA ASP A 229 -3.70 15.88 9.81
C ASP A 229 -4.44 14.55 10.06
N TYR A 230 -5.62 14.40 9.43
CA TYR A 230 -6.58 13.35 9.75
C TYR A 230 -7.22 12.74 8.51
N GLY A 231 -7.60 11.46 8.61
CA GLY A 231 -8.44 10.78 7.62
C GLY A 231 -7.70 10.27 6.38
N TYR A 232 -6.36 10.23 6.41
CA TYR A 232 -5.54 9.65 5.37
C TYR A 232 -4.18 9.16 5.91
N GLU A 233 -3.45 8.35 5.10
CA GLU A 233 -2.19 7.74 5.54
C GLU A 233 -1.09 8.77 5.80
N GLY A 234 -0.95 9.77 4.93
CA GLY A 234 0.13 10.75 4.97
C GLY A 234 0.59 11.15 3.57
N GLU A 235 1.83 11.63 3.48
CA GLU A 235 2.42 12.07 2.23
C GLU A 235 3.78 11.42 1.98
N VAL A 236 4.19 11.43 0.70
CA VAL A 236 5.54 11.11 0.25
C VAL A 236 6.16 12.39 -0.29
N LEU A 237 7.30 12.76 0.28
CA LEU A 237 8.08 13.92 -0.10
C LEU A 237 9.22 13.45 -1.03
N TYR A 238 9.27 14.04 -2.22
CA TYR A 238 10.33 13.85 -3.20
C TYR A 238 11.22 15.09 -3.15
N PHE A 239 12.47 14.92 -2.77
CA PHE A 239 13.46 15.98 -2.71
C PHE A 239 14.20 16.04 -4.04
N LEU A 240 14.18 17.18 -4.71
CA LEU A 240 14.78 17.37 -6.03
C LEU A 240 15.93 18.36 -5.95
N ASP A 241 17.00 18.06 -6.67
CA ASP A 241 18.10 19.01 -6.88
C ASP A 241 17.79 20.04 -7.99
N SER A 242 18.77 20.93 -8.27
CA SER A 242 18.64 21.94 -9.31
C SER A 242 18.49 21.38 -10.74
N ASP A 243 18.91 20.13 -10.94
CA ASP A 243 18.80 19.42 -12.22
C ASP A 243 17.53 18.59 -12.33
N GLU A 244 16.58 18.80 -11.41
CA GLU A 244 15.29 18.09 -11.34
C GLU A 244 15.41 16.58 -11.01
N ASN A 245 16.55 16.12 -10.52
CA ASN A 245 16.73 14.73 -10.09
C ASN A 245 16.15 14.52 -8.70
N VAL A 246 15.45 13.39 -8.49
CA VAL A 246 14.96 13.00 -7.17
C VAL A 246 16.11 12.42 -6.36
N ILE A 247 16.67 13.22 -5.46
CA ILE A 247 17.81 12.85 -4.62
C ILE A 247 17.42 12.21 -3.29
N GLY A 248 16.16 12.36 -2.86
CA GLY A 248 15.67 11.82 -1.59
C GLY A 248 14.18 11.48 -1.65
N LEU A 249 13.78 10.50 -0.84
CA LEU A 249 12.40 10.04 -0.70
C LEU A 249 12.08 9.87 0.78
N LEU A 250 11.07 10.59 1.27
CA LEU A 250 10.60 10.48 2.65
C LEU A 250 9.08 10.21 2.65
N LYS A 251 8.62 9.25 3.44
CA LYS A 251 7.20 9.10 3.77
C LYS A 251 6.96 9.69 5.16
N LYS A 252 6.00 10.59 5.27
CA LYS A 252 5.52 11.11 6.55
C LYS A 252 4.06 10.71 6.72
N LYS A 253 3.75 10.06 7.85
CA LYS A 253 2.41 9.57 8.14
C LYS A 253 1.70 10.47 9.14
N THR A 254 0.37 10.53 9.02
CA THR A 254 -0.45 11.15 10.05
C THR A 254 -0.40 10.32 11.33
N ALA A 255 -0.46 10.97 12.47
CA ALA A 255 -0.50 10.25 13.74
C ALA A 255 -1.80 9.45 13.87
N TRP A 256 -2.92 9.98 13.34
CA TRP A 256 -4.17 9.22 13.21
C TRP A 256 -3.97 7.86 12.54
N TYR A 257 -3.33 7.84 11.37
CA TYR A 257 -3.10 6.59 10.64
C TYR A 257 -2.21 5.61 11.41
N VAL A 258 -1.14 6.12 12.03
CA VAL A 258 -0.20 5.26 12.81
C VAL A 258 -0.93 4.57 13.96
N VAL A 259 -1.76 5.31 14.69
CA VAL A 259 -2.52 4.78 15.83
C VAL A 259 -3.63 3.84 15.37
N ALA A 260 -4.45 4.25 14.40
CA ALA A 260 -5.54 3.43 13.87
C ALA A 260 -5.02 2.10 13.28
N ARG A 261 -3.89 2.14 12.54
CA ARG A 261 -3.21 0.94 12.05
C ARG A 261 -2.75 0.03 13.19
N ALA A 262 -2.18 0.60 14.25
CA ALA A 262 -1.74 -0.19 15.40
C ALA A 262 -2.93 -0.87 16.10
N ILE A 263 -4.04 -0.17 16.29
CA ILE A 263 -5.28 -0.73 16.83
C ILE A 263 -5.76 -1.89 15.93
N ARG A 264 -5.85 -1.66 14.60
CA ARG A 264 -6.23 -2.69 13.63
C ARG A 264 -5.38 -3.96 13.76
N GLU A 265 -4.06 -3.82 13.84
CA GLU A 265 -3.14 -4.96 13.95
C GLU A 265 -3.32 -5.71 15.28
N GLN A 266 -3.45 -4.99 16.40
CA GLN A 266 -3.64 -5.62 17.72
C GLN A 266 -4.98 -6.34 17.82
N VAL A 267 -6.06 -5.74 17.31
CA VAL A 267 -7.40 -6.33 17.32
C VAL A 267 -7.48 -7.52 16.34
N ALA A 268 -6.86 -7.45 15.17
CA ALA A 268 -6.78 -8.58 14.26
C ALA A 268 -6.01 -9.77 14.85
N ASN A 269 -4.93 -9.51 15.59
CA ASN A 269 -4.20 -10.55 16.31
C ASN A 269 -5.04 -11.16 17.44
N ALA A 270 -5.79 -10.33 18.18
CA ALA A 270 -6.69 -10.80 19.22
C ALA A 270 -7.81 -11.69 18.65
N LEU A 271 -8.41 -11.31 17.52
CA LEU A 271 -9.41 -12.09 16.81
C LEU A 271 -8.84 -13.44 16.32
N ASN A 272 -7.64 -13.44 15.77
CA ASN A 272 -6.98 -14.68 15.36
C ASN A 272 -6.73 -15.64 16.54
N ASP A 273 -6.38 -15.11 17.71
CA ASP A 273 -6.20 -15.94 18.91
C ASP A 273 -7.54 -16.46 19.42
N TRP A 274 -8.58 -15.62 19.41
CA TRP A 274 -9.92 -16.05 19.77
C TRP A 274 -10.41 -17.18 18.86
N ASN A 275 -10.23 -17.06 17.55
CA ASN A 275 -10.60 -18.10 16.56
C ASN A 275 -9.84 -19.42 16.78
N LYS A 276 -8.57 -19.35 17.22
CA LYS A 276 -7.74 -20.54 17.46
C LYS A 276 -8.02 -21.23 18.79
N SER A 277 -8.24 -20.46 19.84
CA SER A 277 -8.33 -20.98 21.22
C SER A 277 -9.77 -21.23 21.69
N GLY A 278 -10.77 -20.64 21.01
CA GLY A 278 -12.16 -20.62 21.44
C GLY A 278 -12.39 -19.69 22.64
N SER A 279 -13.66 -19.42 22.94
CA SER A 279 -14.06 -18.46 23.97
C SER A 279 -13.55 -18.81 25.37
N SER A 280 -13.40 -20.09 25.67
CA SER A 280 -13.00 -20.59 27.03
C SER A 280 -11.52 -20.36 27.36
N LYS A 281 -10.67 -20.21 26.36
CA LYS A 281 -9.20 -20.04 26.52
C LYS A 281 -8.70 -18.65 26.08
N TYR A 282 -9.59 -17.80 25.60
CA TYR A 282 -9.23 -16.46 25.17
C TYR A 282 -9.02 -15.53 26.36
N ASP A 283 -7.82 -14.98 26.49
CA ASP A 283 -7.47 -14.01 27.53
C ASP A 283 -7.62 -12.58 27.01
N HIS A 284 -8.78 -11.98 27.27
CA HIS A 284 -9.11 -10.61 26.87
C HIS A 284 -8.20 -9.58 27.56
N ALA A 285 -7.91 -9.77 28.86
CA ALA A 285 -7.10 -8.83 29.63
C ALA A 285 -5.67 -8.76 29.10
N ALA A 286 -5.05 -9.90 28.77
CA ALA A 286 -3.73 -9.93 28.16
C ALA A 286 -3.70 -9.23 26.78
N ARG A 287 -4.81 -9.27 26.03
CA ARG A 287 -4.89 -8.57 24.74
C ARG A 287 -5.07 -7.07 24.90
N GLU A 288 -5.85 -6.62 25.87
CA GLU A 288 -5.92 -5.19 26.23
C GLU A 288 -4.56 -4.65 26.68
N GLU A 289 -3.85 -5.39 27.52
CA GLU A 289 -2.51 -5.00 27.97
C GLU A 289 -1.53 -4.80 26.80
N ARG A 290 -1.53 -5.73 25.83
CA ARG A 290 -0.69 -5.61 24.61
C ARG A 290 -1.06 -4.40 23.77
N LEU A 291 -2.35 -4.13 23.60
CA LEU A 291 -2.83 -2.93 22.91
C LEU A 291 -2.34 -1.67 23.61
N VAL A 292 -2.53 -1.56 24.92
CA VAL A 292 -2.09 -0.41 25.73
C VAL A 292 -0.57 -0.23 25.64
N LYS A 293 0.21 -1.31 25.75
CA LYS A 293 1.66 -1.27 25.62
C LYS A 293 2.08 -0.72 24.25
N ARG A 294 1.41 -1.15 23.17
CA ARG A 294 1.70 -0.64 21.82
C ARG A 294 1.38 0.83 21.67
N LEU A 295 0.23 1.31 22.20
CA LEU A 295 -0.14 2.71 22.14
C LEU A 295 0.79 3.61 22.97
N LYS A 296 1.23 3.14 24.13
CA LYS A 296 2.25 3.84 24.95
C LYS A 296 3.59 3.97 24.21
N ALA A 297 4.02 2.93 23.47
CA ALA A 297 5.23 3.00 22.67
C ALA A 297 5.08 4.04 21.55
N ILE A 298 3.94 4.07 20.85
CA ILE A 298 3.66 5.08 19.81
C ILE A 298 3.67 6.49 20.38
N LYS A 299 3.09 6.69 21.57
CA LYS A 299 3.12 7.99 22.26
C LYS A 299 4.53 8.54 22.39
N GLN A 300 5.50 7.70 22.80
CA GLN A 300 6.89 8.10 22.98
C GLN A 300 7.55 8.56 21.67
N TRP A 301 7.18 7.96 20.56
CA TRP A 301 7.77 8.29 19.23
C TRP A 301 7.09 9.48 18.55
N LEU A 302 5.80 9.68 18.81
CA LEU A 302 5.02 10.74 18.19
C LEU A 302 4.76 11.93 19.13
N ASP A 303 5.35 11.91 20.33
CA ASP A 303 5.18 12.92 21.38
C ASP A 303 3.70 13.28 21.65
N LEU A 304 2.83 12.25 21.73
CA LEU A 304 1.42 12.46 21.98
C LEU A 304 1.17 12.91 23.42
N SER A 305 0.20 13.83 23.60
CA SER A 305 -0.23 14.24 24.94
C SER A 305 -0.83 13.06 25.75
N GLU A 306 -0.82 13.16 27.08
CA GLU A 306 -1.44 12.14 27.93
C GLU A 306 -2.95 12.03 27.70
N SER A 307 -3.60 13.16 27.40
CA SER A 307 -5.03 13.19 27.07
C SER A 307 -5.33 12.45 25.77
N SER A 308 -4.52 12.67 24.73
CA SER A 308 -4.64 11.96 23.45
C SER A 308 -4.40 10.46 23.62
N LEU A 309 -3.36 10.07 24.36
CA LEU A 309 -3.10 8.65 24.65
C LEU A 309 -4.27 8.00 25.37
N SER A 310 -4.81 8.67 26.41
CA SER A 310 -5.94 8.15 27.19
C SER A 310 -7.17 7.93 26.31
N ALA A 311 -7.49 8.88 25.44
CA ALA A 311 -8.60 8.79 24.50
C ALA A 311 -8.41 7.63 23.52
N TRP A 312 -7.21 7.47 22.95
CA TRP A 312 -6.90 6.36 22.07
C TRP A 312 -6.94 5.00 22.74
N ILE A 313 -6.51 4.89 24.00
CA ILE A 313 -6.60 3.66 24.79
C ILE A 313 -8.09 3.30 25.01
N GLU A 314 -8.93 4.26 25.38
CA GLU A 314 -10.36 4.03 25.59
C GLU A 314 -11.04 3.53 24.30
N ILE A 315 -10.79 4.20 23.16
CA ILE A 315 -11.35 3.80 21.86
C ILE A 315 -10.82 2.42 21.46
N GLY A 316 -9.52 2.17 21.59
CA GLY A 316 -8.90 0.92 21.19
C GLY A 316 -9.41 -0.28 21.98
N LYS A 317 -9.58 -0.15 23.31
CA LYS A 317 -10.19 -1.17 24.16
C LYS A 317 -11.65 -1.41 23.81
N GLY A 318 -12.42 -0.34 23.62
CA GLY A 318 -13.81 -0.43 23.20
C GLY A 318 -13.96 -1.16 21.87
N PHE A 319 -13.12 -0.84 20.89
CA PHE A 319 -13.13 -1.52 19.59
C PHE A 319 -12.72 -3.01 19.70
N LEU A 320 -11.72 -3.34 20.51
CA LEU A 320 -11.35 -4.72 20.78
C LEU A 320 -12.55 -5.52 21.34
N ALA A 321 -13.22 -4.99 22.37
CA ALA A 321 -14.39 -5.62 22.98
C ALA A 321 -15.55 -5.77 21.97
N TYR A 322 -15.78 -4.75 21.13
CA TYR A 322 -16.79 -4.78 20.08
C TYR A 322 -16.54 -5.91 19.07
N VAL A 323 -15.30 -6.05 18.55
CA VAL A 323 -14.94 -7.09 17.58
C VAL A 323 -15.07 -8.49 18.16
N ILE A 324 -14.64 -8.71 19.41
CA ILE A 324 -14.79 -10.02 20.08
C ILE A 324 -16.26 -10.36 20.27
N LYS A 325 -17.13 -9.42 20.65
CA LYS A 325 -18.57 -9.66 20.73
C LYS A 325 -19.19 -10.03 19.37
N LEU A 326 -18.73 -9.43 18.29
CA LEU A 326 -19.17 -9.83 16.94
C LEU A 326 -18.75 -11.27 16.64
N ALA A 327 -17.53 -11.66 16.99
CA ALA A 327 -17.05 -13.04 16.80
C ALA A 327 -17.86 -14.05 17.61
N GLU A 328 -18.17 -13.74 18.88
CA GLU A 328 -19.02 -14.57 19.73
C GLU A 328 -20.43 -14.76 19.16
N LYS A 329 -21.01 -13.69 18.64
CA LYS A 329 -22.33 -13.74 17.99
C LYS A 329 -22.30 -14.61 16.74
N SER A 330 -21.33 -14.40 15.86
CA SER A 330 -21.16 -15.20 14.64
C SER A 330 -20.99 -16.70 14.94
N ALA A 331 -20.23 -17.04 15.98
CA ALA A 331 -20.04 -18.43 16.39
C ALA A 331 -21.33 -19.10 16.90
N LYS A 332 -22.17 -18.34 17.61
CA LYS A 332 -23.48 -18.83 18.08
C LYS A 332 -24.46 -19.05 16.92
N ASP A 333 -24.54 -18.09 16.00
CA ASP A 333 -25.41 -18.16 14.83
C ASP A 333 -25.06 -19.37 13.93
N ASN A 334 -23.77 -19.67 13.77
CA ASN A 334 -23.28 -20.85 13.03
C ASN A 334 -23.61 -22.18 13.75
N GLN A 335 -23.60 -22.24 15.09
CA GLN A 335 -24.01 -23.45 15.83
C GLN A 335 -25.48 -23.77 15.64
N VAL A 336 -26.34 -22.75 15.62
CA VAL A 336 -27.78 -22.92 15.41
C VAL A 336 -28.09 -23.42 13.98
N SER A 337 -27.37 -22.94 12.95
CA SER A 337 -27.57 -23.39 11.57
C SER A 337 -27.11 -24.85 11.34
N VAL A 338 -26.03 -25.29 11.99
CA VAL A 338 -25.54 -26.69 11.90
C VAL A 338 -26.46 -27.69 12.59
N GLU A 339 -27.18 -27.29 13.65
CA GLU A 339 -28.17 -28.14 14.29
C GLU A 339 -29.46 -28.31 13.47
N SER A 340 -29.78 -27.36 12.59
CA SER A 340 -30.92 -27.43 11.69
C SER A 340 -30.67 -28.22 10.38
N GLU A 341 -29.41 -28.47 9.98
CA GLU A 341 -29.02 -29.16 8.75
C GLU A 341 -28.57 -30.61 8.95
N LYS A 342 -28.87 -31.28 10.06
CA LYS A 342 -28.60 -32.69 10.23
C LYS A 342 -29.62 -33.59 9.49
N CYS A 343 -29.77 -33.39 8.21
CA CYS A 343 -30.34 -34.36 7.26
C CYS A 343 -29.57 -34.26 5.94
N ASP A 344 -28.88 -35.37 5.65
CA ASP A 344 -28.18 -35.72 4.41
C ASP A 344 -26.64 -35.60 4.44
N GLY A 345 -26.08 -36.81 4.54
CA GLY A 345 -24.65 -37.04 4.64
C GLY A 345 -23.87 -36.78 3.35
N VAL A 346 -23.32 -35.61 3.23
CA VAL A 346 -22.13 -35.33 2.40
C VAL A 346 -21.24 -34.35 3.15
N SER A 347 -20.09 -34.83 3.61
CA SER A 347 -19.07 -34.03 4.27
C SER A 347 -18.38 -33.11 3.27
N GLN A 348 -18.95 -31.96 2.97
CA GLN A 348 -18.22 -30.83 2.39
C GLN A 348 -17.59 -30.06 3.55
N LYS A 349 -16.23 -29.94 3.53
CA LYS A 349 -15.52 -28.97 4.34
C LYS A 349 -16.02 -27.56 3.92
N ALA A 350 -17.08 -27.11 4.57
CA ALA A 350 -17.51 -25.73 4.48
C ALA A 350 -16.39 -24.86 5.06
N PHE A 351 -15.77 -24.03 4.25
CA PHE A 351 -15.11 -22.85 4.74
C PHE A 351 -16.14 -22.08 5.56
N SER A 352 -15.87 -21.89 6.84
CA SER A 352 -16.79 -21.21 7.75
C SER A 352 -17.02 -19.78 7.25
N ASN A 353 -18.19 -19.53 6.68
CA ASN A 353 -18.65 -18.22 6.19
C ASN A 353 -18.90 -17.20 7.32
N GLY A 354 -18.39 -17.45 8.52
CA GLY A 354 -18.56 -16.63 9.72
C GLY A 354 -17.31 -15.88 10.18
N ASP A 355 -16.18 -16.00 9.48
CA ASP A 355 -14.98 -15.30 9.88
C ASP A 355 -15.12 -13.80 9.59
N ILE A 356 -15.01 -12.99 10.67
CA ILE A 356 -14.96 -11.54 10.54
C ILE A 356 -13.68 -11.19 9.78
N GLU A 357 -13.83 -10.72 8.55
CA GLU A 357 -12.72 -10.26 7.70
C GLU A 357 -12.17 -8.91 8.18
N LEU A 358 -11.80 -8.82 9.45
CA LEU A 358 -11.38 -7.56 10.06
C LEU A 358 -10.22 -6.91 9.29
N ARG A 359 -9.25 -7.70 8.82
CA ARG A 359 -8.08 -7.14 8.12
C ARG A 359 -8.45 -6.43 6.83
N ASN A 360 -9.46 -6.93 6.11
CA ASN A 360 -9.85 -6.42 4.81
C ASN A 360 -11.00 -5.39 4.90
N LYS A 361 -11.75 -5.42 6.00
CA LYS A 361 -12.93 -4.57 6.22
C LYS A 361 -12.83 -3.71 7.50
N PHE A 362 -11.60 -3.46 7.95
CA PHE A 362 -11.37 -2.65 9.15
C PHE A 362 -12.10 -1.30 9.12
N PRO A 363 -12.04 -0.49 8.04
CA PRO A 363 -12.68 0.81 8.04
C PRO A 363 -14.20 0.75 8.27
N GLN A 364 -14.89 -0.26 7.72
CA GLN A 364 -16.32 -0.43 7.91
C GLN A 364 -16.66 -0.79 9.35
N HIS A 365 -15.93 -1.76 9.95
CA HIS A 365 -16.11 -2.13 11.36
C HIS A 365 -15.77 -0.97 12.29
N TRP A 366 -14.70 -0.24 11.99
CA TRP A 366 -14.27 0.94 12.74
C TRP A 366 -15.33 2.04 12.72
N LYS A 367 -15.82 2.40 11.56
CA LYS A 367 -16.87 3.41 11.37
C LYS A 367 -18.16 3.02 12.10
N THR A 368 -18.59 1.75 11.96
CA THR A 368 -19.78 1.24 12.65
C THR A 368 -19.63 1.31 14.16
N PHE A 369 -18.46 0.91 14.68
CA PHE A 369 -18.17 1.00 16.11
C PHE A 369 -18.24 2.45 16.62
N LEU A 370 -17.56 3.38 15.94
CA LEU A 370 -17.56 4.80 16.34
C LEU A 370 -18.98 5.38 16.37
N GLN A 371 -19.79 5.08 15.35
CA GLN A 371 -21.18 5.53 15.27
C GLN A 371 -22.04 4.96 16.41
N GLN A 372 -21.98 3.64 16.65
CA GLN A 372 -22.78 2.98 17.68
C GLN A 372 -22.44 3.43 19.10
N HIS A 373 -21.20 3.80 19.34
CA HIS A 373 -20.73 4.21 20.66
C HIS A 373 -20.57 5.73 20.81
N GLN A 374 -21.02 6.52 19.82
CA GLN A 374 -20.92 7.98 19.79
C GLN A 374 -19.48 8.48 20.09
N LYS A 375 -18.47 7.76 19.54
CA LYS A 375 -17.05 8.09 19.66
C LYS A 375 -16.55 8.81 18.41
N SER A 376 -15.48 9.57 18.57
CA SER A 376 -14.74 10.17 17.47
C SER A 376 -13.27 9.77 17.57
N ASP A 377 -12.68 9.38 16.46
CA ASP A 377 -11.25 9.12 16.35
C ASP A 377 -10.47 10.34 15.82
N ARG A 378 -11.16 11.50 15.70
CA ARG A 378 -10.53 12.80 15.47
C ARG A 378 -10.06 13.37 16.82
N ILE A 379 -8.96 12.82 17.30
CA ILE A 379 -8.35 13.20 18.57
C ILE A 379 -7.29 14.26 18.28
N MET A 380 -7.42 15.42 18.91
CA MET A 380 -6.40 16.46 18.85
C MET A 380 -5.18 16.05 19.67
N TRP A 381 -4.02 16.46 19.20
CA TRP A 381 -2.70 16.09 19.73
C TRP A 381 -2.24 17.05 20.83
#